data_94069edb76593b3e251c24ec4a14e1b2
#
_entry.id   94069edb76593b3e251c24ec4a14e1b2
#
_cell.length_a   1.000
_cell.length_b   1.000
_cell.length_c   1.000
_cell.angle_alpha   90.00
_cell.angle_beta   90.00
_cell.angle_gamma   90.00
#
_symmetry.space_group_name_H-M   'P 1'
#
loop_
_entity.id
_entity.type
_entity.pdbx_description
1 polymer ?
#
loop_
_entity_poly.entity_id
_entity_poly.type
_entity_poly.pdbx_seq_one_letter_code
_entity_poly.pdbx_strand_id
1 'polypeptide(L)'
;NRFSSKYSTSVLECGDNSSYAIRRPIAQNLIDYLCDKFKVSRLNVVVSDRCRPNKGRSQTYGYYQRINGRGSVIVVYNRSSHRGHITSIKSFYDTLLHEFMHHYDFEVLKLDNSLHTSGFFQRIGDLKGKLTK
;
A
#
# COMPACT_ATOMS: atom_id res chain seq x y z
N ASN A 1 -10.97 -12.97 16.22
CA ASN A 1 -10.01 -12.16 15.47
C ASN A 1 -10.47 -11.88 14.05
N ARG A 2 -11.52 -11.08 13.97
CA ARG A 2 -12.02 -10.66 12.67
C ARG A 2 -11.33 -9.39 12.23
N PHE A 3 -11.11 -9.30 10.93
CA PHE A 3 -10.67 -8.07 10.32
C PHE A 3 -11.85 -7.13 10.15
N SER A 4 -11.63 -5.86 10.45
CA SER A 4 -12.62 -4.84 10.18
C SER A 4 -12.47 -4.38 8.73
N SER A 5 -13.59 -4.28 8.02
CA SER A 5 -13.59 -3.72 6.66
C SER A 5 -13.68 -2.20 6.65
N LYS A 6 -13.86 -1.59 7.81
CA LYS A 6 -14.08 -0.15 7.97
C LYS A 6 -12.98 0.69 7.31
N TYR A 7 -11.71 0.30 7.52
CA TYR A 7 -10.58 1.09 7.04
C TYR A 7 -10.41 0.98 5.53
N SER A 8 -10.64 -0.22 4.99
CA SER A 8 -10.63 -0.41 3.53
C SER A 8 -11.77 0.34 2.86
N THR A 9 -12.95 0.26 3.44
CA THR A 9 -14.11 0.99 2.94
C THR A 9 -13.83 2.48 2.90
N SER A 10 -13.21 3.03 3.95
CA SER A 10 -12.85 4.45 3.99
C SER A 10 -11.90 4.84 2.87
N VAL A 11 -10.92 3.99 2.55
CA VAL A 11 -10.01 4.23 1.44
C VAL A 11 -10.78 4.26 0.12
N LEU A 12 -11.58 3.23 -0.12
CA LEU A 12 -12.31 3.11 -1.39
C LEU A 12 -13.33 4.22 -1.58
N GLU A 13 -13.90 4.73 -0.50
CA GLU A 13 -14.88 5.81 -0.55
C GLU A 13 -14.26 7.17 -0.85
N CYS A 14 -12.94 7.29 -0.84
CA CYS A 14 -12.30 8.53 -1.25
C CYS A 14 -12.63 8.89 -2.70
N GLY A 15 -12.81 7.87 -3.56
CA GLY A 15 -13.18 8.07 -4.96
C GLY A 15 -12.00 8.27 -5.87
N ASP A 16 -12.26 8.14 -7.18
CA ASP A 16 -11.20 8.06 -8.19
C ASP A 16 -10.41 9.35 -8.38
N ASN A 17 -11.00 10.50 -8.10
CA ASN A 17 -10.35 11.78 -8.33
C ASN A 17 -9.88 12.45 -7.05
N SER A 18 -9.76 11.69 -5.98
CA SER A 18 -9.35 12.25 -4.70
C SER A 18 -7.88 12.63 -4.69
N SER A 19 -7.57 13.75 -4.01
CA SER A 19 -6.22 14.28 -3.93
C SER A 19 -5.35 13.45 -2.98
N TYR A 20 -4.04 13.64 -3.12
CA TYR A 20 -3.09 13.01 -2.21
C TYR A 20 -3.33 13.41 -0.76
N ALA A 21 -3.74 14.65 -0.53
CA ALA A 21 -3.98 15.16 0.82
C ALA A 21 -5.19 14.49 1.48
N ILE A 22 -6.19 14.09 0.68
CA ILE A 22 -7.35 13.37 1.17
C ILE A 22 -7.01 11.90 1.40
N ARG A 23 -6.31 11.28 0.46
CA ARG A 23 -5.99 9.85 0.52
C ARG A 23 -5.01 9.48 1.62
N ARG A 24 -4.04 10.36 1.89
CA ARG A 24 -2.95 10.02 2.80
C ARG A 24 -3.39 9.65 4.22
N PRO A 25 -4.15 10.50 4.94
CA PRO A 25 -4.51 10.15 6.32
C PRO A 25 -5.38 8.90 6.39
N ILE A 26 -6.22 8.68 5.39
CA ILE A 26 -7.12 7.53 5.37
C ILE A 26 -6.32 6.26 5.06
N ALA A 27 -5.35 6.34 4.16
CA ALA A 27 -4.44 5.23 3.89
C ALA A 27 -3.56 4.94 5.10
N GLN A 28 -3.09 5.96 5.79
CA GLN A 28 -2.30 5.78 7.01
C GLN A 28 -3.09 5.01 8.07
N ASN A 29 -4.38 5.34 8.23
CA ASN A 29 -5.23 4.65 9.19
C ASN A 29 -5.35 3.15 8.86
N LEU A 30 -5.51 2.82 7.58
CA LEU A 30 -5.58 1.41 7.18
C LEU A 30 -4.27 0.69 7.49
N ILE A 31 -3.14 1.31 7.15
CA ILE A 31 -1.84 0.69 7.38
C ILE A 31 -1.56 0.55 8.88
N ASP A 32 -1.89 1.56 9.68
CA ASP A 32 -1.75 1.45 11.13
C ASP A 32 -2.58 0.29 11.68
N TYR A 33 -3.81 0.14 11.19
CA TYR A 33 -4.68 -0.96 11.59
C TYR A 33 -4.04 -2.31 11.25
N LEU A 34 -3.49 -2.45 10.03
CA LEU A 34 -2.87 -3.69 9.61
C LEU A 34 -1.60 -3.98 10.42
N CYS A 35 -0.80 -2.97 10.69
CA CYS A 35 0.41 -3.14 11.50
C CYS A 35 0.06 -3.63 12.90
N ASP A 36 -0.96 -3.05 13.51
CA ASP A 36 -1.38 -3.47 14.85
C ASP A 36 -1.97 -4.89 14.81
N LYS A 37 -2.73 -5.19 13.76
CA LYS A 37 -3.38 -6.50 13.62
C LYS A 37 -2.35 -7.62 13.46
N PHE A 38 -1.31 -7.39 12.68
CA PHE A 38 -0.26 -8.38 12.44
C PHE A 38 0.92 -8.25 13.39
N LYS A 39 0.88 -7.28 14.30
CA LYS A 39 1.93 -7.05 15.29
C LYS A 39 3.28 -6.80 14.63
N VAL A 40 3.27 -6.00 13.59
CA VAL A 40 4.48 -5.52 12.93
C VAL A 40 4.69 -4.05 13.25
N SER A 41 5.91 -3.57 13.05
CA SER A 41 6.24 -2.17 13.33
C SER A 41 5.43 -1.23 12.46
N ARG A 42 4.96 -0.13 13.04
CA ARG A 42 4.25 0.90 12.28
C ARG A 42 5.23 1.58 11.32
N LEU A 43 4.68 2.06 10.21
CA LEU A 43 5.46 2.75 9.21
C LEU A 43 4.65 3.91 8.65
N ASN A 44 5.34 4.86 8.03
CA ASN A 44 4.69 6.01 7.43
C ASN A 44 4.19 5.69 6.03
N VAL A 45 3.02 6.22 5.70
CA VAL A 45 2.49 6.19 4.34
C VAL A 45 2.66 7.58 3.75
N VAL A 46 3.31 7.66 2.61
CA VAL A 46 3.46 8.90 1.85
C VAL A 46 2.66 8.73 0.56
N VAL A 47 1.79 9.67 0.28
CA VAL A 47 1.07 9.70 -0.99
C VAL A 47 1.64 10.88 -1.78
N SER A 48 2.39 10.56 -2.82
CA SER A 48 3.10 11.57 -3.60
C SER A 48 2.20 12.12 -4.69
N ASP A 49 2.21 13.45 -4.85
CA ASP A 49 1.47 14.10 -5.93
C ASP A 49 2.25 14.12 -7.24
N ARG A 50 3.45 13.55 -7.24
CA ARG A 50 4.26 13.42 -8.45
C ARG A 50 3.73 12.29 -9.30
N CYS A 51 4.01 12.38 -10.61
CA CYS A 51 3.69 11.28 -11.52
C CYS A 51 4.56 10.08 -11.22
N ARG A 52 4.01 8.89 -11.47
CA ARG A 52 4.79 7.66 -11.36
C ARG A 52 5.98 7.74 -12.32
N PRO A 53 7.17 7.32 -11.87
CA PRO A 53 8.29 7.20 -12.79
C PRO A 53 7.98 6.19 -13.89
N ASN A 54 8.34 6.56 -15.12
CA ASN A 54 8.21 5.66 -16.27
C ASN A 54 9.61 5.33 -16.75
N LYS A 55 10.19 4.27 -16.18
CA LYS A 55 11.55 3.86 -16.51
C LYS A 55 11.49 2.65 -17.42
N GLY A 56 11.59 2.88 -18.72
CA GLY A 56 11.58 1.79 -19.67
C GLY A 56 10.26 1.06 -19.69
N ARG A 57 10.30 -0.25 -19.44
CA ARG A 57 9.12 -1.11 -19.55
C ARG A 57 8.30 -1.20 -18.29
N SER A 58 8.85 -0.81 -17.14
CA SER A 58 8.13 -0.96 -15.89
C SER A 58 7.61 0.38 -15.40
N GLN A 59 6.39 0.37 -14.90
CA GLN A 59 5.80 1.53 -14.26
C GLN A 59 5.76 1.26 -12.77
N THR A 60 6.21 2.24 -12.01
CA THR A 60 6.21 2.14 -10.56
C THR A 60 4.97 2.83 -10.02
N TYR A 61 4.08 2.05 -9.41
CA TYR A 61 2.87 2.59 -8.76
C TYR A 61 3.16 3.05 -7.34
N GLY A 62 4.20 2.49 -6.73
CA GLY A 62 4.61 2.80 -5.39
C GLY A 62 5.82 1.97 -5.02
N TYR A 63 6.32 2.15 -3.80
CA TYR A 63 7.42 1.32 -3.32
C TYR A 63 7.39 1.24 -1.79
N TYR A 64 8.06 0.22 -1.29
CA TYR A 64 8.30 0.01 0.12
C TYR A 64 9.81 0.13 0.35
N GLN A 65 10.20 0.87 1.37
CA GLN A 65 11.61 1.05 1.68
C GLN A 65 11.84 0.92 3.18
N ARG A 66 12.88 0.18 3.54
CA ARG A 66 13.36 0.14 4.91
C ARG A 66 14.54 1.09 5.05
N ILE A 67 14.50 1.89 6.10
CA ILE A 67 15.55 2.84 6.39
C ILE A 67 16.18 2.41 7.71
N ASN A 68 17.45 1.95 7.67
CA ASN A 68 18.12 1.44 8.83
C ASN A 68 18.07 2.44 9.99
N GLY A 69 17.57 1.97 11.13
CA GLY A 69 17.49 2.78 12.34
C GLY A 69 16.38 3.82 12.35
N ARG A 70 15.59 3.94 11.27
CA ARG A 70 14.54 4.97 11.15
C ARG A 70 13.17 4.42 10.81
N GLY A 71 13.05 3.08 10.72
CA GLY A 71 11.78 2.46 10.38
C GLY A 71 11.61 2.27 8.88
N SER A 72 10.37 2.18 8.45
CA SER A 72 10.04 1.86 7.07
C SER A 72 9.05 2.87 6.54
N VAL A 73 8.93 2.93 5.21
CA VAL A 73 8.00 3.83 4.56
C VAL A 73 7.37 3.13 3.35
N ILE A 74 6.08 3.41 3.15
CA ILE A 74 5.37 3.06 1.92
C ILE A 74 5.12 4.36 1.18
N VAL A 75 5.51 4.41 -0.09
CA VAL A 75 5.22 5.56 -0.96
C VAL A 75 4.29 5.08 -2.06
N VAL A 76 3.18 5.77 -2.25
CA VAL A 76 2.25 5.49 -3.33
C VAL A 76 2.12 6.75 -4.18
N TYR A 77 2.26 6.61 -5.48
CA TYR A 77 2.13 7.73 -6.42
C TYR A 77 0.66 7.93 -6.74
N ASN A 78 0.18 9.16 -6.52
CA ASN A 78 -1.24 9.47 -6.74
C ASN A 78 -1.56 9.79 -8.20
N ARG A 79 -0.54 9.95 -9.03
CA ARG A 79 -0.72 10.28 -10.44
C ARG A 79 -0.03 9.25 -11.34
N SER A 80 -0.68 8.94 -12.45
CA SER A 80 -0.11 8.01 -13.43
C SER A 80 1.08 8.68 -14.15
N SER A 81 1.97 7.84 -14.71
CA SER A 81 3.09 8.34 -15.51
C SER A 81 2.63 8.94 -16.84
N HIS A 82 1.43 8.54 -17.29
CA HIS A 82 0.87 8.99 -18.56
C HIS A 82 -0.08 10.17 -18.30
N ARG A 83 0.30 11.36 -18.77
CA ARG A 83 -0.48 12.61 -18.64
C ARG A 83 -0.76 13.06 -17.21
N GLY A 84 -0.18 12.42 -16.20
CA GLY A 84 -0.34 12.86 -14.83
C GLY A 84 -1.75 12.75 -14.27
N HIS A 85 -2.58 11.86 -14.78
CA HIS A 85 -3.93 11.65 -14.25
C HIS A 85 -3.87 11.03 -12.85
N ILE A 86 -4.82 11.42 -12.01
CA ILE A 86 -4.95 10.81 -10.68
C ILE A 86 -5.32 9.35 -10.87
N THR A 87 -4.61 8.46 -10.16
CA THR A 87 -4.86 7.01 -10.27
C THR A 87 -6.22 6.67 -9.69
N SER A 88 -6.86 5.63 -10.25
CA SER A 88 -8.13 5.17 -9.71
C SER A 88 -7.95 4.77 -8.24
N ILE A 89 -9.02 4.88 -7.46
CA ILE A 89 -8.93 4.52 -6.05
C ILE A 89 -8.65 3.02 -5.88
N LYS A 90 -9.13 2.20 -6.79
CA LYS A 90 -8.86 0.76 -6.75
C LYS A 90 -7.37 0.48 -6.97
N SER A 91 -6.74 1.12 -7.96
CA SER A 91 -5.31 0.97 -8.18
C SER A 91 -4.50 1.46 -6.99
N PHE A 92 -4.93 2.57 -6.39
CA PHE A 92 -4.29 3.10 -5.19
C PHE A 92 -4.38 2.09 -4.05
N TYR A 93 -5.56 1.55 -3.80
CA TYR A 93 -5.79 0.57 -2.74
C TYR A 93 -4.96 -0.69 -2.97
N ASP A 94 -4.96 -1.21 -4.20
CA ASP A 94 -4.20 -2.41 -4.55
C ASP A 94 -2.70 -2.19 -4.32
N THR A 95 -2.18 -1.03 -4.71
CA THR A 95 -0.77 -0.68 -4.50
C THR A 95 -0.44 -0.60 -3.02
N LEU A 96 -1.33 0.01 -2.24
CA LEU A 96 -1.14 0.15 -0.81
C LEU A 96 -0.97 -1.22 -0.14
N LEU A 97 -1.84 -2.17 -0.48
CA LEU A 97 -1.76 -3.52 0.07
C LEU A 97 -0.55 -4.28 -0.44
N HIS A 98 -0.17 -4.06 -1.69
CA HIS A 98 1.01 -4.67 -2.28
C HIS A 98 2.28 -4.26 -1.50
N GLU A 99 2.42 -2.96 -1.25
CA GLU A 99 3.60 -2.48 -0.51
C GLU A 99 3.55 -2.90 0.96
N PHE A 100 2.36 -2.94 1.56
CA PHE A 100 2.23 -3.48 2.92
C PHE A 100 2.68 -4.95 2.99
N MET A 101 2.38 -5.74 1.95
CA MET A 101 2.77 -7.16 1.97
C MET A 101 4.30 -7.32 1.98
N HIS A 102 5.05 -6.41 1.33
CA HIS A 102 6.50 -6.43 1.45
C HIS A 102 6.94 -6.19 2.89
N HIS A 103 6.27 -5.29 3.60
CA HIS A 103 6.55 -5.03 5.01
C HIS A 103 6.26 -6.28 5.86
N TYR A 104 5.13 -6.93 5.60
CA TYR A 104 4.76 -8.18 6.28
C TYR A 104 5.80 -9.27 6.02
N ASP A 105 6.21 -9.46 4.77
CA ASP A 105 7.21 -10.46 4.40
C ASP A 105 8.50 -10.25 5.16
N PHE A 106 8.92 -9.00 5.28
CA PHE A 106 10.15 -8.68 5.97
C PHE A 106 10.05 -8.89 7.48
N GLU A 107 8.97 -8.35 8.10
CA GLU A 107 8.83 -8.37 9.56
C GLU A 107 8.40 -9.73 10.09
N VAL A 108 7.47 -10.40 9.42
CA VAL A 108 6.87 -11.66 9.90
C VAL A 108 7.60 -12.87 9.34
N LEU A 109 7.79 -12.91 8.04
CA LEU A 109 8.40 -14.06 7.38
C LEU A 109 9.92 -13.99 7.35
N LYS A 110 10.50 -12.86 7.76
CA LYS A 110 11.94 -12.66 7.84
C LYS A 110 12.65 -12.88 6.50
N LEU A 111 12.00 -12.47 5.42
CA LEU A 111 12.57 -12.59 4.08
C LEU A 111 13.46 -11.40 3.79
N ASP A 112 14.72 -11.66 3.43
CA ASP A 112 15.64 -10.60 3.03
C ASP A 112 15.18 -9.91 1.75
N ASN A 113 14.64 -10.71 0.82
CA ASN A 113 14.06 -10.24 -0.42
C ASN A 113 12.61 -10.68 -0.48
N SER A 114 11.72 -9.73 -0.65
CA SER A 114 10.30 -10.04 -0.87
C SER A 114 10.04 -10.08 -2.36
N LEU A 115 10.06 -11.28 -2.92
CA LEU A 115 9.89 -11.49 -4.35
C LEU A 115 8.42 -11.61 -4.71
N HIS A 116 8.08 -11.22 -5.93
CA HIS A 116 6.71 -11.31 -6.43
C HIS A 116 6.40 -12.74 -6.89
N THR A 117 6.36 -13.65 -5.94
CA THR A 117 6.04 -15.06 -6.21
C THR A 117 4.54 -15.28 -6.19
N SER A 118 4.10 -16.46 -6.61
CA SER A 118 2.68 -16.84 -6.51
C SER A 118 2.21 -16.79 -5.05
N GLY A 119 3.07 -17.19 -4.12
CA GLY A 119 2.75 -17.11 -2.69
C GLY A 119 2.52 -15.68 -2.22
N PHE A 120 3.35 -14.76 -2.70
CA PHE A 120 3.20 -13.34 -2.38
C PHE A 120 1.82 -12.83 -2.85
N PHE A 121 1.46 -13.08 -4.10
CA PHE A 121 0.17 -12.63 -4.64
C PHE A 121 -1.00 -13.33 -3.97
N GLN A 122 -0.84 -14.59 -3.59
CA GLN A 122 -1.88 -15.29 -2.85
C GLN A 122 -2.12 -14.67 -1.48
N ARG A 123 -1.07 -14.26 -0.78
CA ARG A 123 -1.21 -13.59 0.51
C ARG A 123 -1.92 -12.25 0.38
N ILE A 124 -1.64 -11.50 -0.70
CA ILE A 124 -2.37 -10.25 -0.95
C ILE A 124 -3.85 -10.53 -1.17
N GLY A 125 -4.17 -11.56 -1.98
CA GLY A 125 -5.55 -11.93 -2.24
C GLY A 125 -6.30 -12.33 -0.97
N ASP A 126 -5.64 -13.12 -0.11
CA ASP A 126 -6.22 -13.52 1.18
C ASP A 126 -6.49 -12.30 2.06
N LEU A 127 -5.54 -11.36 2.11
CA LEU A 127 -5.71 -10.15 2.91
C LEU A 127 -6.87 -9.31 2.40
N LYS A 128 -6.96 -9.11 1.08
CA LYS A 128 -8.06 -8.36 0.48
C LYS A 128 -9.40 -9.00 0.81
N GLY A 129 -9.48 -10.32 0.74
CA GLY A 129 -10.70 -11.03 1.10
C GLY A 129 -11.13 -10.79 2.53
N LYS A 130 -10.18 -10.75 3.45
CA LYS A 130 -10.48 -10.49 4.87
C LYS A 130 -10.94 -9.05 5.11
N LEU A 131 -10.40 -8.10 4.33
CA LEU A 131 -10.67 -6.68 4.52
C LEU A 131 -11.97 -6.21 3.87
N THR A 132 -12.53 -6.99 2.95
CA THR A 132 -13.69 -6.57 2.19
C THR A 132 -14.97 -7.33 2.52
N LYS A 133 -14.94 -8.12 3.58
CA LYS A 133 -16.12 -8.85 4.03
C LYS A 133 -17.07 -7.99 4.84
#